data_29ef8f658610551f6b06c55d5857a392
#
_entry.id   29ef8f658610551f6b06c55d5857a392
#
_cell.length_a   1.000
_cell.length_b   1.000
_cell.length_c   1.000
_cell.angle_alpha   90.00
_cell.angle_beta   90.00
_cell.angle_gamma   90.00
#
_symmetry.space_group_name_H-M   'P 1'
#
loop_
_entity.id
_entity.type
_entity.pdbx_description
1 polymer ?
#
loop_
_entity_poly.entity_id
_entity_poly.type
_entity_poly.pdbx_seq_one_letter_code
_entity_poly.pdbx_strand_id
1 'polypeptide(L)'
;PELYDLAYQNIYAKEGNMTEGSDRKTIDGMSIKRIECLIASLKDHSYHPNPARRMYIRKNNNPQKMRPLGIPSFDDKLLQEVVRMILESIYEKSFSCHSHGFRPNRSCHTALMEVKHKFIGTKWFIEGDIKGCFDNVDHAVLINLLRRRIKDEYFISLIWKFLKAGYMENWVY
;
A
#
# COMPACT_ATOMS: atom_id res chain seq x y z
N PRO A 1 7.40 -12.39 14.84
CA PRO A 1 7.29 -13.40 13.75
C PRO A 1 5.86 -13.56 13.26
N GLU A 2 4.89 -13.86 14.15
CA GLU A 2 3.49 -14.18 13.80
C GLU A 2 2.81 -13.17 12.87
N LEU A 3 3.05 -11.86 13.10
CA LEU A 3 2.48 -10.81 12.24
C LEU A 3 3.06 -10.87 10.81
N TYR A 4 4.32 -11.28 10.67
CA TYR A 4 4.96 -11.47 9.36
C TYR A 4 4.44 -12.71 8.64
N ASP A 5 4.14 -13.78 9.38
CA ASP A 5 3.53 -14.99 8.82
C ASP A 5 2.14 -14.69 8.29
N LEU A 6 1.35 -13.91 9.04
CA LEU A 6 0.03 -13.46 8.59
C LEU A 6 0.13 -12.53 7.37
N ALA A 7 1.07 -11.59 7.38
CA ALA A 7 1.33 -10.73 6.22
C ALA A 7 1.73 -11.54 4.98
N TYR A 8 2.59 -12.55 5.16
CA TYR A 8 2.98 -13.45 4.09
C TYR A 8 1.79 -14.21 3.53
N GLN A 9 0.92 -14.79 4.37
CA GLN A 9 -0.31 -15.46 3.93
C GLN A 9 -1.22 -14.53 3.13
N ASN A 10 -1.33 -13.26 3.53
CA ASN A 10 -2.14 -12.26 2.83
C ASN A 10 -1.64 -11.95 1.41
N ILE A 11 -0.33 -12.07 1.17
CA ILE A 11 0.27 -11.70 -0.13
C ILE A 11 0.69 -12.93 -0.95
N TYR A 12 0.84 -14.11 -0.35
CA TYR A 12 1.38 -15.31 -0.98
C TYR A 12 0.63 -15.72 -2.26
N ALA A 13 -0.69 -15.78 -2.21
CA ALA A 13 -1.52 -16.24 -3.31
C ALA A 13 -1.89 -15.15 -4.32
N LYS A 14 -1.36 -13.92 -4.17
CA LYS A 14 -1.71 -12.80 -5.06
C LYS A 14 -0.89 -12.86 -6.35
N GLU A 15 -1.53 -12.53 -7.47
CA GLU A 15 -0.87 -12.37 -8.76
C GLU A 15 0.31 -11.38 -8.68
N GLY A 16 1.36 -11.63 -9.44
CA GLY A 16 2.53 -10.76 -9.51
C GLY A 16 3.57 -11.01 -8.42
N ASN A 17 3.44 -12.04 -7.57
CA ASN A 17 4.44 -12.38 -6.56
C ASN A 17 5.76 -12.87 -7.16
N MET A 18 5.71 -13.45 -8.36
CA MET A 18 6.88 -13.86 -9.15
C MET A 18 7.48 -12.71 -9.96
N THR A 19 6.92 -11.51 -9.86
CA THR A 19 7.48 -10.35 -10.57
C THR A 19 8.59 -9.74 -9.72
N GLU A 20 9.79 -9.70 -10.26
CA GLU A 20 10.98 -9.17 -9.61
C GLU A 20 10.86 -7.68 -9.30
N GLY A 21 11.27 -7.29 -8.11
CA GLY A 21 11.50 -5.89 -7.74
C GLY A 21 12.80 -5.33 -8.35
N SER A 22 13.25 -4.19 -7.82
CA SER A 22 14.55 -3.59 -8.20
C SER A 22 15.76 -4.40 -7.73
N ASP A 23 15.60 -5.22 -6.69
CA ASP A 23 16.60 -6.13 -6.15
C ASP A 23 16.65 -7.50 -6.88
N ARG A 24 15.82 -7.68 -7.90
CA ARG A 24 15.67 -8.93 -8.68
C ARG A 24 15.26 -10.15 -7.85
N LYS A 25 14.70 -9.92 -6.66
CA LYS A 25 14.16 -10.99 -5.81
C LYS A 25 12.65 -11.11 -6.00
N THR A 26 12.16 -12.33 -5.82
CA THR A 26 10.76 -12.69 -5.86
C THR A 26 10.34 -13.31 -4.52
N ILE A 27 9.16 -13.91 -4.48
CA ILE A 27 8.71 -14.70 -3.34
C ILE A 27 9.57 -15.96 -3.14
N ASP A 28 10.23 -16.44 -4.18
CA ASP A 28 11.10 -17.61 -4.11
C ASP A 28 12.21 -17.41 -3.09
N GLY A 29 12.56 -18.48 -2.40
CA GLY A 29 13.55 -18.42 -1.33
C GLY A 29 13.06 -17.72 -0.05
N MET A 30 11.74 -17.50 0.09
CA MET A 30 11.18 -17.04 1.35
C MET A 30 11.39 -18.08 2.45
N SER A 31 11.87 -17.65 3.60
CA SER A 31 12.20 -18.51 4.73
C SER A 31 12.06 -17.74 6.03
N ILE A 32 11.91 -18.49 7.14
CA ILE A 32 11.90 -17.91 8.50
C ILE A 32 13.16 -17.08 8.72
N LYS A 33 14.32 -17.58 8.29
CA LYS A 33 15.61 -16.86 8.41
C LYS A 33 15.59 -15.50 7.68
N ARG A 34 14.94 -15.42 6.51
CA ARG A 34 14.81 -14.15 5.79
C ARG A 34 13.93 -13.16 6.55
N ILE A 35 12.84 -13.64 7.16
CA ILE A 35 11.97 -12.83 8.03
C ILE A 35 12.75 -12.36 9.27
N GLU A 36 13.53 -13.24 9.91
CA GLU A 36 14.36 -12.89 11.06
C GLU A 36 15.39 -11.82 10.73
N CYS A 37 16.06 -11.92 9.58
CA CYS A 37 16.98 -10.89 9.09
C CYS A 37 16.27 -9.55 8.88
N LEU A 38 15.07 -9.56 8.31
CA LEU A 38 14.26 -8.34 8.13
C LEU A 38 13.88 -7.73 9.50
N ILE A 39 13.45 -8.55 10.46
CA ILE A 39 13.14 -8.10 11.82
C ILE A 39 14.37 -7.53 12.51
N ALA A 40 15.55 -8.15 12.35
CA ALA A 40 16.80 -7.66 12.92
C ALA A 40 17.15 -6.27 12.37
N SER A 41 17.07 -6.08 11.05
CA SER A 41 17.34 -4.79 10.42
C SER A 41 16.35 -3.67 10.80
N LEU A 42 15.13 -4.04 11.21
CA LEU A 42 14.18 -3.08 11.77
C LEU A 42 14.54 -2.70 13.20
N LYS A 43 14.98 -3.67 14.02
CA LYS A 43 15.35 -3.44 15.42
C LYS A 43 16.60 -2.58 15.56
N ASP A 44 17.56 -2.75 14.68
CA ASP A 44 18.81 -1.95 14.67
C ASP A 44 18.71 -0.70 13.80
N HIS A 45 17.52 -0.41 13.24
CA HIS A 45 17.23 0.74 12.37
C HIS A 45 18.02 0.80 11.06
N SER A 46 18.72 -0.25 10.69
CA SER A 46 19.51 -0.33 9.44
C SER A 46 18.65 -0.55 8.19
N TYR A 47 17.38 -0.94 8.36
CA TYR A 47 16.49 -1.19 7.23
C TYR A 47 16.28 0.07 6.37
N HIS A 48 16.45 -0.11 5.06
CA HIS A 48 16.13 0.88 4.04
C HIS A 48 15.35 0.20 2.91
N PRO A 49 14.15 0.72 2.54
CA PRO A 49 13.39 0.20 1.41
C PRO A 49 14.17 0.39 0.10
N ASN A 50 14.02 -0.57 -0.80
CA ASN A 50 14.51 -0.42 -2.16
C ASN A 50 13.60 0.51 -2.97
N PRO A 51 14.12 1.23 -3.98
CA PRO A 51 13.28 1.95 -4.91
C PRO A 51 12.36 0.97 -5.67
N ALA A 52 11.11 1.34 -5.87
CA ALA A 52 10.19 0.52 -6.63
C ALA A 52 10.60 0.46 -8.11
N ARG A 53 10.55 -0.71 -8.75
CA ARG A 53 10.77 -0.83 -10.19
C ARG A 53 9.54 -0.34 -10.94
N ARG A 54 9.68 0.71 -11.76
CA ARG A 54 8.59 1.28 -12.55
C ARG A 54 8.38 0.48 -13.83
N MET A 55 7.13 0.09 -14.05
CA MET A 55 6.64 -0.53 -15.27
C MET A 55 5.41 0.23 -15.77
N TYR A 56 5.15 0.18 -17.08
CA TYR A 56 3.98 0.82 -17.65
C TYR A 56 2.99 -0.22 -18.15
N ILE A 57 1.74 -0.10 -17.74
CA ILE A 57 0.65 -0.97 -18.19
C ILE A 57 -0.39 -0.16 -18.94
N ARG A 58 -1.01 -0.77 -19.95
CA ARG A 58 -2.06 -0.14 -20.74
C ARG A 58 -3.33 0.03 -19.91
N LYS A 59 -4.02 1.16 -20.07
CA LYS A 59 -5.35 1.35 -19.46
C LYS A 59 -6.40 0.58 -20.24
N ASN A 60 -7.25 -0.18 -19.53
CA ASN A 60 -8.31 -0.99 -20.17
C ASN A 60 -9.26 -0.14 -21.03
N ASN A 61 -9.58 1.08 -20.57
CA ASN A 61 -10.52 1.97 -21.26
C ASN A 61 -9.87 2.83 -22.36
N ASN A 62 -8.55 2.85 -22.47
CA ASN A 62 -7.83 3.58 -23.50
C ASN A 62 -6.43 2.96 -23.69
N PRO A 63 -6.29 2.05 -24.69
CA PRO A 63 -5.02 1.34 -24.91
C PRO A 63 -3.84 2.23 -25.30
N GLN A 64 -4.10 3.46 -25.77
CA GLN A 64 -3.03 4.43 -26.08
C GLN A 64 -2.47 5.12 -24.84
N LYS A 65 -3.21 5.08 -23.71
CA LYS A 65 -2.76 5.65 -22.45
C LYS A 65 -2.15 4.58 -21.57
N MET A 66 -0.92 4.85 -21.12
CA MET A 66 -0.21 4.03 -20.15
C MET A 66 -0.43 4.56 -18.74
N ARG A 67 -0.38 3.68 -17.77
CA ARG A 67 -0.27 4.09 -16.36
C ARG A 67 0.98 3.47 -15.73
N PRO A 68 1.73 4.24 -14.93
CA PRO A 68 2.86 3.70 -14.21
C PRO A 68 2.40 2.73 -13.12
N LEU A 69 3.14 1.65 -12.95
CA LEU A 69 3.00 0.69 -11.87
C LEU A 69 4.34 0.58 -11.17
N GLY A 70 4.37 0.79 -9.85
CA GLY A 70 5.54 0.55 -9.01
C GLY A 70 5.54 -0.89 -8.50
N ILE A 71 6.62 -1.62 -8.74
CA ILE A 71 6.82 -2.98 -8.26
C ILE A 71 7.87 -2.92 -7.15
N PRO A 72 7.48 -3.03 -5.86
CA PRO A 72 8.44 -3.06 -4.76
C PRO A 72 9.21 -4.38 -4.73
N SER A 73 10.34 -4.43 -4.03
CA SER A 73 10.99 -5.70 -3.71
C SER A 73 10.07 -6.56 -2.86
N PHE A 74 10.31 -7.88 -2.85
CA PHE A 74 9.40 -8.75 -2.10
C PHE A 74 9.48 -8.52 -0.59
N ASP A 75 10.67 -8.24 -0.05
CA ASP A 75 10.85 -7.92 1.37
C ASP A 75 10.12 -6.61 1.74
N ASP A 76 10.22 -5.59 0.88
CA ASP A 76 9.49 -4.34 1.05
C ASP A 76 7.98 -4.55 0.98
N LYS A 77 7.50 -5.40 0.04
CA LYS A 77 6.08 -5.74 -0.10
C LYS A 77 5.53 -6.44 1.16
N LEU A 78 6.32 -7.37 1.73
CA LEU A 78 5.97 -8.04 2.97
C LEU A 78 5.87 -7.03 4.13
N LEU A 79 6.87 -6.17 4.27
CA LEU A 79 6.87 -5.17 5.34
C LEU A 79 5.78 -4.10 5.15
N GLN A 80 5.50 -3.69 3.92
CA GLN A 80 4.37 -2.81 3.61
C GLN A 80 3.03 -3.44 4.02
N GLU A 81 2.85 -4.75 3.84
CA GLU A 81 1.66 -5.45 4.30
C GLU A 81 1.56 -5.46 5.83
N VAL A 82 2.67 -5.66 6.54
CA VAL A 82 2.72 -5.52 8.01
C VAL A 82 2.30 -4.11 8.44
N VAL A 83 2.87 -3.07 7.80
CA VAL A 83 2.53 -1.66 8.06
C VAL A 83 1.05 -1.39 7.77
N ARG A 84 0.52 -1.92 6.65
CA ARG A 84 -0.90 -1.80 6.29
C ARG A 84 -1.81 -2.39 7.37
N MET A 85 -1.50 -3.59 7.87
CA MET A 85 -2.29 -4.26 8.92
C MET A 85 -2.30 -3.44 10.22
N ILE A 86 -1.17 -2.88 10.62
CA ILE A 86 -1.07 -2.02 11.80
C ILE A 86 -1.90 -0.75 11.62
N LEU A 87 -1.73 -0.06 10.50
CA LEU A 87 -2.50 1.16 10.18
C LEU A 87 -3.99 0.89 10.09
N GLU A 88 -4.39 -0.23 9.49
CA GLU A 88 -5.79 -0.65 9.43
C GLU A 88 -6.38 -0.83 10.83
N SER A 89 -5.68 -1.51 11.73
CA SER A 89 -6.16 -1.70 13.12
C SER A 89 -6.38 -0.38 13.87
N ILE A 90 -5.54 0.64 13.57
CA ILE A 90 -5.62 1.97 14.20
C ILE A 90 -6.75 2.82 13.61
N TYR A 91 -6.93 2.78 12.29
CA TYR A 91 -7.77 3.74 11.58
C TYR A 91 -9.13 3.21 11.15
N GLU A 92 -9.32 1.88 11.02
CA GLU A 92 -10.56 1.28 10.50
C GLU A 92 -11.82 1.79 11.20
N LYS A 93 -11.78 1.90 12.52
CA LYS A 93 -12.92 2.39 13.32
C LYS A 93 -13.25 3.88 13.11
N SER A 94 -12.33 4.65 12.53
CA SER A 94 -12.50 6.09 12.32
C SER A 94 -12.96 6.46 10.92
N PHE A 95 -12.97 5.51 10.00
CA PHE A 95 -13.48 5.77 8.66
C PHE A 95 -15.00 5.96 8.64
N SER A 96 -15.44 6.85 7.76
CA SER A 96 -16.87 7.05 7.53
C SER A 96 -17.56 5.74 7.14
N CYS A 97 -18.81 5.55 7.58
CA CYS A 97 -19.63 4.43 7.16
C CYS A 97 -19.88 4.40 5.63
N HIS A 98 -19.70 5.54 4.96
CA HIS A 98 -19.83 5.67 3.51
C HIS A 98 -18.52 5.41 2.74
N SER A 99 -17.42 5.13 3.43
CA SER A 99 -16.16 4.73 2.80
C SER A 99 -16.15 3.24 2.55
N HIS A 100 -16.00 2.81 1.28
CA HIS A 100 -16.07 1.40 0.88
C HIS A 100 -14.76 0.87 0.28
N GLY A 101 -13.90 1.74 -0.25
CA GLY A 101 -12.68 1.34 -0.94
C GLY A 101 -11.63 0.76 -0.01
N PHE A 102 -11.06 -0.40 -0.37
CA PHE A 102 -9.92 -1.04 0.30
C PHE A 102 -10.09 -1.30 1.80
N ARG A 103 -11.32 -1.53 2.26
CA ARG A 103 -11.63 -1.79 3.67
C ARG A 103 -12.10 -3.25 3.89
N PRO A 104 -11.85 -3.83 5.08
CA PRO A 104 -12.38 -5.15 5.42
C PRO A 104 -13.90 -5.19 5.32
N ASN A 105 -14.43 -6.26 4.77
CA ASN A 105 -15.88 -6.49 4.60
C ASN A 105 -16.63 -5.41 3.79
N ARG A 106 -15.89 -4.57 3.03
CA ARG A 106 -16.42 -3.56 2.12
C ARG A 106 -15.99 -3.87 0.68
N SER A 107 -16.82 -3.49 -0.27
CA SER A 107 -16.59 -3.75 -1.70
C SER A 107 -17.35 -2.77 -2.57
N CYS A 108 -17.13 -2.82 -3.89
CA CYS A 108 -17.96 -2.10 -4.85
C CYS A 108 -19.45 -2.47 -4.71
N HIS A 109 -19.75 -3.73 -4.39
CA HIS A 109 -21.14 -4.17 -4.18
C HIS A 109 -21.78 -3.50 -2.96
N THR A 110 -21.05 -3.37 -1.85
CA THR A 110 -21.59 -2.68 -0.66
C THR A 110 -21.83 -1.19 -0.95
N ALA A 111 -20.98 -0.55 -1.75
CA ALA A 111 -21.17 0.83 -2.20
C ALA A 111 -22.42 0.96 -3.09
N LEU A 112 -22.56 0.09 -4.09
CA LEU A 112 -23.72 0.09 -4.98
C LEU A 112 -25.04 -0.17 -4.24
N MET A 113 -25.04 -1.08 -3.25
CA MET A 113 -26.21 -1.31 -2.42
C MET A 113 -26.57 -0.09 -1.58
N GLU A 114 -25.59 0.63 -1.06
CA GLU A 114 -25.83 1.87 -0.33
C GLU A 114 -26.43 2.94 -1.24
N VAL A 115 -25.89 3.13 -2.44
CA VAL A 115 -26.45 4.04 -3.46
C VAL A 115 -27.88 3.65 -3.78
N LYS A 116 -28.13 2.37 -4.07
CA LYS A 116 -29.47 1.85 -4.40
C LYS A 116 -30.50 2.19 -3.31
N HIS A 117 -30.12 2.11 -2.04
CA HIS A 117 -31.07 2.35 -0.94
C HIS A 117 -31.21 3.82 -0.55
N LYS A 118 -30.10 4.58 -0.60
CA LYS A 118 -30.10 5.98 -0.11
C LYS A 118 -30.42 7.01 -1.16
N PHE A 119 -30.25 6.67 -2.46
CA PHE A 119 -30.50 7.64 -3.54
C PHE A 119 -31.93 7.56 -4.12
N ILE A 120 -32.83 6.82 -3.47
CA ILE A 120 -34.25 6.75 -3.87
C ILE A 120 -34.85 8.16 -3.80
N GLY A 121 -35.43 8.63 -4.90
CA GLY A 121 -36.03 9.96 -5.01
C GLY A 121 -35.05 11.11 -5.22
N THR A 122 -33.75 10.84 -5.26
CA THR A 122 -32.72 11.87 -5.55
C THR A 122 -32.86 12.33 -7.01
N LYS A 123 -33.01 13.64 -7.21
CA LYS A 123 -33.07 14.27 -8.55
C LYS A 123 -31.70 14.72 -9.05
N TRP A 124 -30.78 15.01 -8.14
CA TRP A 124 -29.45 15.53 -8.45
C TRP A 124 -28.41 14.82 -7.62
N PHE A 125 -27.24 14.54 -8.19
CA PHE A 125 -26.07 14.08 -7.48
C PHE A 125 -24.84 14.84 -7.99
N ILE A 126 -23.85 14.99 -7.12
CA ILE A 126 -22.56 15.60 -7.45
C ILE A 126 -21.52 14.48 -7.45
N GLU A 127 -20.84 14.32 -8.58
CA GLU A 127 -19.71 13.41 -8.72
C GLU A 127 -18.42 14.20 -8.66
N GLY A 128 -17.44 13.72 -7.89
CA GLY A 128 -16.13 14.31 -7.77
C GLY A 128 -15.04 13.26 -7.72
N ASP A 129 -13.90 13.57 -8.32
CA ASP A 129 -12.69 12.74 -8.31
C ASP A 129 -11.45 13.57 -8.05
N ILE A 130 -10.50 13.00 -7.29
CA ILE A 130 -9.23 13.66 -6.98
C ILE A 130 -8.19 13.26 -8.00
N LYS A 131 -7.84 14.18 -8.90
CA LYS A 131 -6.82 13.96 -9.92
C LYS A 131 -5.45 13.76 -9.30
N GLY A 132 -4.81 12.61 -9.60
CA GLY A 132 -3.44 12.32 -9.16
C GLY A 132 -3.27 12.34 -7.64
N CYS A 133 -4.24 11.79 -6.89
CA CYS A 133 -4.26 11.84 -5.43
C CYS A 133 -2.91 11.41 -4.83
N PHE A 134 -2.38 10.26 -5.22
CA PHE A 134 -1.14 9.74 -4.65
C PHE A 134 0.09 10.55 -5.06
N ASP A 135 0.12 11.07 -6.28
CA ASP A 135 1.24 11.86 -6.79
C ASP A 135 1.31 13.26 -6.14
N ASN A 136 0.19 13.75 -5.61
CA ASN A 136 0.07 15.08 -5.03
C ASN A 136 -0.02 15.08 -3.49
N VAL A 137 0.12 13.93 -2.83
CA VAL A 137 0.14 13.88 -1.35
C VAL A 137 1.43 14.50 -0.84
N ASP A 138 1.31 15.56 -0.04
CA ASP A 138 2.44 16.11 0.70
C ASP A 138 2.84 15.12 1.81
N HIS A 139 4.06 14.59 1.70
CA HIS A 139 4.58 13.59 2.64
C HIS A 139 4.70 14.14 4.06
N ALA A 140 5.08 15.42 4.23
CA ALA A 140 5.23 16.02 5.55
C ALA A 140 3.87 16.19 6.23
N VAL A 141 2.85 16.62 5.47
CA VAL A 141 1.47 16.71 5.96
C VAL A 141 0.95 15.34 6.36
N LEU A 142 1.16 14.32 5.52
CA LEU A 142 0.75 12.94 5.84
C LEU A 142 1.38 12.44 7.14
N ILE A 143 2.68 12.59 7.31
CA ILE A 143 3.41 12.19 8.51
C ILE A 143 2.88 12.93 9.76
N ASN A 144 2.62 14.23 9.65
CA ASN A 144 2.06 15.00 10.76
C ASN A 144 0.65 14.55 11.14
N LEU A 145 -0.16 14.12 10.17
CA LEU A 145 -1.48 13.52 10.45
C LEU A 145 -1.35 12.18 11.17
N LEU A 146 -0.41 11.31 10.76
CA LEU A 146 -0.15 10.05 11.42
C LEU A 146 0.32 10.23 12.87
N ARG A 147 1.20 11.21 13.15
CA ARG A 147 1.69 11.56 14.49
C ARG A 147 0.58 11.98 15.48
N ARG A 148 -0.58 12.38 14.98
CA ARG A 148 -1.72 12.69 15.87
C ARG A 148 -2.19 11.46 16.66
N ARG A 149 -2.08 10.27 16.08
CA ARG A 149 -2.51 9.00 16.68
C ARG A 149 -1.36 8.06 17.04
N ILE A 150 -0.27 8.08 16.28
CA ILE A 150 0.86 7.19 16.43
C ILE A 150 2.00 7.97 17.08
N LYS A 151 2.43 7.53 18.26
CA LYS A 151 3.51 8.18 19.03
C LYS A 151 4.86 7.49 18.88
N ASP A 152 4.88 6.34 18.21
CA ASP A 152 6.10 5.60 17.90
C ASP A 152 6.83 6.28 16.72
N GLU A 153 7.88 7.02 17.04
CA GLU A 153 8.68 7.73 16.01
C GLU A 153 9.50 6.78 15.15
N TYR A 154 9.80 5.55 15.59
CA TYR A 154 10.47 4.56 14.76
C TYR A 154 9.53 4.03 13.68
N PHE A 155 8.28 3.76 14.05
CA PHE A 155 7.25 3.39 13.07
C PHE A 155 6.96 4.53 12.08
N ILE A 156 6.88 5.76 12.55
CA ILE A 156 6.72 6.95 11.69
C ILE A 156 7.92 7.11 10.74
N SER A 157 9.16 6.92 11.26
CA SER A 157 10.37 6.97 10.45
C SER A 157 10.38 5.88 9.36
N LEU A 158 9.90 4.68 9.67
CA LEU A 158 9.75 3.61 8.69
C LEU A 158 8.81 4.00 7.55
N ILE A 159 7.65 4.58 7.88
CA ILE A 159 6.70 5.08 6.87
C ILE A 159 7.37 6.17 6.01
N TRP A 160 8.11 7.09 6.65
CA TRP A 160 8.86 8.12 5.93
C TRP A 160 9.89 7.54 4.96
N LYS A 161 10.62 6.50 5.38
CA LYS A 161 11.57 5.80 4.51
C LYS A 161 10.87 5.21 3.27
N PHE A 162 9.68 4.60 3.41
CA PHE A 162 8.89 4.12 2.28
C PHE A 162 8.44 5.24 1.34
N LEU A 163 7.98 6.38 1.88
CA LEU A 163 7.56 7.53 1.08
C LEU A 163 8.73 8.14 0.29
N LYS A 164 9.97 8.00 0.79
CA LYS A 164 11.20 8.53 0.19
C LYS A 164 11.98 7.51 -0.63
N ALA A 165 11.58 6.25 -0.65
CA ALA A 165 12.30 5.18 -1.37
C ALA A 165 12.44 5.43 -2.88
N GLY A 166 11.53 6.23 -3.47
CA GLY A 166 11.57 6.56 -4.88
C GLY A 166 11.27 5.38 -5.81
N TYR A 167 11.63 5.53 -7.05
CA TYR A 167 11.47 4.47 -8.05
C TYR A 167 12.64 4.44 -9.02
N MET A 168 12.85 3.28 -9.61
CA MET A 168 13.84 3.04 -10.65
C MET A 168 13.11 2.77 -11.97
N GLU A 169 13.47 3.50 -13.01
CA GLU A 169 12.94 3.33 -14.36
C GLU A 169 14.07 2.97 -15.32
N ASN A 170 13.90 1.92 -16.12
CA ASN A 170 14.95 1.43 -17.03
C ASN A 170 16.31 1.20 -16.34
N TRP A 171 16.28 0.75 -15.08
CA TRP A 171 17.47 0.52 -14.22
C TRP A 171 18.27 1.80 -13.90
N VAL A 172 17.64 2.97 -14.04
CA VAL A 172 18.16 4.27 -13.61
C VAL A 172 17.33 4.79 -12.45
N TYR A 173 18.01 5.22 -11.37
CA TYR A 173 17.36 5.78 -10.15
C TYR A 173 17.04 7.24 -10.33
#